data_970a21f2b6961a91c2846ab3d003c04b
#
_entry.id   970a21f2b6961a91c2846ab3d003c04b
#
_cell.length_a   1.000
_cell.length_b   1.000
_cell.length_c   1.000
_cell.angle_alpha   90.00
_cell.angle_beta   90.00
_cell.angle_gamma   90.00
#
_symmetry.space_group_name_H-M   'P 1'
#
loop_
_entity.id
_entity.type
_entity.pdbx_description
1 polymer ?
#
loop_
_entity_poly.entity_id
_entity_poly.type
_entity_poly.pdbx_seq_one_letter_code
_entity_poly.pdbx_strand_id
1 'polypeptide(L)'
;MINHINSIDLALQDCEAYSFRRRNFCGKKWIKAASFYPDRVTRLYNKSKVNYNMNTSHAFVEAVSKDINYHITHYTYQSYTDWIDKINFYSSQSAKTMHIQGVKRSNIRPITHSLFAFFKKLFIKGGIFQGVDGFTVALTTMFNTYMKYIKLNELYDNKIDPKKHFPKSK
;
A
#
# COMPACT_ATOMS: atom_id res chain seq x y z
N MET A 1 15.59 -21.14 0.73
CA MET A 1 14.22 -20.73 1.10
C MET A 1 13.32 -21.94 1.35
N ILE A 2 13.15 -22.85 0.42
CA ILE A 2 12.27 -24.04 0.56
C ILE A 2 12.65 -24.91 1.77
N ASN A 3 13.92 -25.27 1.93
CA ASN A 3 14.38 -26.09 3.06
C ASN A 3 14.15 -25.41 4.43
N HIS A 4 14.14 -24.09 4.48
CA HIS A 4 13.86 -23.36 5.72
C HIS A 4 12.36 -23.26 5.99
N ILE A 5 11.52 -23.14 4.95
CA ILE A 5 10.07 -23.20 5.10
C ILE A 5 9.66 -24.57 5.65
N ASN A 6 10.26 -25.66 5.16
CA ASN A 6 10.00 -27.00 5.66
C ASN A 6 10.45 -27.20 7.12
N SER A 7 11.53 -26.51 7.57
CA SER A 7 11.95 -26.52 8.98
C SER A 7 11.06 -25.66 9.90
N ILE A 8 10.31 -24.71 9.34
CA ILE A 8 9.36 -23.86 10.07
C ILE A 8 8.07 -24.60 10.42
N ASP A 9 7.73 -25.64 9.68
CA ASP A 9 6.49 -26.43 9.90
C ASP A 9 6.40 -27.00 11.32
N LEU A 10 7.54 -27.32 11.93
CA LEU A 10 7.63 -27.79 13.31
C LEU A 10 7.43 -26.66 14.35
N ALA A 11 7.66 -25.40 13.99
CA ALA A 11 7.52 -24.24 14.86
C ALA A 11 6.14 -23.56 14.74
N LEU A 12 5.31 -23.93 13.77
CA LEU A 12 3.95 -23.44 13.61
C LEU A 12 3.01 -23.81 14.77
N GLN A 13 3.43 -24.68 15.67
CA GLN A 13 2.66 -25.00 16.88
C GLN A 13 2.55 -23.80 17.83
N ASP A 14 3.56 -22.92 17.85
CA ASP A 14 3.63 -21.77 18.77
C ASP A 14 3.27 -20.41 18.14
N CYS A 15 3.10 -20.35 16.83
CA CYS A 15 2.83 -19.10 16.11
C CYS A 15 1.78 -19.27 15.05
N GLU A 16 0.88 -18.29 14.95
CA GLU A 16 -0.23 -18.30 13.98
C GLU A 16 0.23 -17.93 12.57
N ALA A 17 1.26 -17.08 12.47
CA ALA A 17 1.73 -16.54 11.20
C ALA A 17 3.20 -16.09 11.23
N TYR A 18 3.77 -15.94 10.03
CA TYR A 18 5.12 -15.43 9.85
C TYR A 18 5.16 -14.28 8.86
N SER A 19 5.93 -13.24 9.21
CA SER A 19 6.17 -12.07 8.38
C SER A 19 7.57 -12.09 7.77
N PHE A 20 7.65 -11.58 6.56
CA PHE A 20 8.88 -11.49 5.75
C PHE A 20 9.15 -10.04 5.39
N ARG A 21 10.42 -9.68 5.23
CA ARG A 21 10.81 -8.40 4.69
C ARG A 21 10.73 -8.41 3.17
N ARG A 22 9.97 -7.48 2.61
CA ARG A 22 9.75 -7.37 1.17
C ARG A 22 10.76 -6.39 0.57
N ARG A 23 11.45 -6.83 -0.49
CA ARG A 23 12.27 -5.97 -1.33
C ARG A 23 11.43 -5.51 -2.52
N ASN A 24 11.05 -4.26 -2.53
CA ASN A 24 10.20 -3.68 -3.56
C ASN A 24 11.04 -3.15 -4.74
N PHE A 25 10.75 -3.61 -5.95
CA PHE A 25 11.46 -3.23 -7.17
C PHE A 25 10.59 -2.39 -8.09
N CYS A 26 11.23 -1.44 -8.79
CA CYS A 26 10.71 -0.78 -9.97
C CYS A 26 11.59 -1.19 -11.16
N GLY A 27 11.07 -1.99 -12.08
CA GLY A 27 11.88 -2.69 -13.06
C GLY A 27 12.97 -3.53 -12.38
N LYS A 28 14.23 -3.28 -12.74
CA LYS A 28 15.39 -3.94 -12.13
C LYS A 28 15.91 -3.25 -10.87
N LYS A 29 15.40 -2.07 -10.53
CA LYS A 29 15.91 -1.24 -9.45
C LYS A 29 15.20 -1.55 -8.12
N TRP A 30 15.96 -1.93 -7.09
CA TRP A 30 15.46 -2.04 -5.74
C TRP A 30 15.25 -0.67 -5.10
N ILE A 31 14.01 -0.33 -4.76
CA ILE A 31 13.66 0.92 -4.07
C ILE A 31 13.72 0.69 -2.56
N LYS A 32 14.67 1.33 -1.90
CA LYS A 32 14.86 1.26 -0.44
C LYS A 32 14.22 2.46 0.28
N ALA A 33 13.90 3.50 -0.51
CA ALA A 33 13.59 4.83 -0.02
C ALA A 33 12.26 4.92 0.73
N ALA A 34 12.20 5.85 1.67
CA ALA A 34 10.99 6.44 2.24
C ALA A 34 9.91 5.42 2.66
N SER A 35 10.31 4.35 3.36
CA SER A 35 9.48 3.24 3.86
C SER A 35 9.14 2.15 2.82
N PHE A 36 9.77 2.13 1.66
CA PHE A 36 9.71 0.96 0.77
C PHE A 36 10.52 -0.21 1.33
N TYR A 37 11.44 0.06 2.27
CA TYR A 37 12.17 -0.93 3.02
C TYR A 37 12.55 -0.38 4.42
N PRO A 38 12.42 -1.19 5.48
CA PRO A 38 11.84 -2.53 5.53
C PRO A 38 10.32 -2.46 5.39
N ASP A 39 9.79 -3.27 4.47
CA ASP A 39 8.36 -3.46 4.27
C ASP A 39 8.02 -4.90 4.67
N ARG A 40 7.23 -5.07 5.73
CA ARG A 40 6.90 -6.36 6.30
C ARG A 40 5.55 -6.84 5.83
N VAL A 41 5.49 -8.09 5.39
CA VAL A 41 4.23 -8.71 4.96
C VAL A 41 4.11 -10.11 5.54
N THR A 42 2.95 -10.42 6.10
CA THR A 42 2.60 -11.77 6.54
C THR A 42 2.22 -12.59 5.33
N ARG A 43 2.93 -13.71 5.07
CA ARG A 43 2.72 -14.56 3.89
C ARG A 43 2.66 -16.05 4.19
N LEU A 44 3.09 -16.48 5.36
CA LEU A 44 2.96 -17.85 5.82
C LEU A 44 2.08 -17.85 7.07
N TYR A 45 0.99 -18.59 7.08
CA TYR A 45 0.05 -18.65 8.18
C TYR A 45 -0.68 -19.99 8.21
N ASN A 46 -1.13 -20.36 9.40
CA ASN A 46 -1.92 -21.57 9.61
C ASN A 46 -3.39 -21.29 9.25
N LYS A 47 -3.86 -21.88 8.15
CA LYS A 47 -5.24 -21.73 7.65
C LYS A 47 -6.31 -22.21 8.63
N SER A 48 -5.99 -23.12 9.55
CA SER A 48 -6.94 -23.60 10.54
C SER A 48 -7.16 -22.59 11.68
N LYS A 49 -6.20 -21.68 11.89
CA LYS A 49 -6.24 -20.66 12.96
C LYS A 49 -6.58 -19.26 12.46
N VAL A 50 -6.21 -18.93 11.23
CA VAL A 50 -6.31 -17.57 10.70
C VAL A 50 -6.79 -17.56 9.26
N ASN A 51 -7.70 -16.63 8.96
CA ASN A 51 -8.19 -16.40 7.61
C ASN A 51 -7.62 -15.11 7.01
N TYR A 52 -7.61 -15.08 5.68
CA TYR A 52 -7.24 -13.90 4.92
C TYR A 52 -8.41 -12.90 4.93
N ASN A 53 -8.19 -11.69 5.43
CA ASN A 53 -9.21 -10.66 5.40
C ASN A 53 -9.28 -10.04 4.00
N MET A 54 -10.36 -10.36 3.26
CA MET A 54 -10.62 -9.90 1.89
C MET A 54 -11.48 -8.62 1.83
N ASN A 55 -11.93 -8.12 2.99
CA ASN A 55 -12.94 -7.05 3.06
C ASN A 55 -12.36 -5.63 2.83
N THR A 56 -11.07 -5.50 2.57
CA THR A 56 -10.41 -4.22 2.35
C THR A 56 -9.72 -4.18 0.99
N SER A 57 -9.45 -2.99 0.47
CA SER A 57 -8.67 -2.79 -0.75
C SER A 57 -7.22 -3.34 -0.65
N HIS A 58 -6.80 -3.70 0.56
CA HIS A 58 -5.54 -4.38 0.84
C HIS A 58 -5.84 -5.62 1.68
N ALA A 59 -5.92 -6.76 1.02
CA ALA A 59 -6.09 -8.03 1.71
C ALA A 59 -4.87 -8.33 2.59
N PHE A 60 -5.10 -8.66 3.86
CA PHE A 60 -4.04 -8.95 4.84
C PHE A 60 -4.47 -10.06 5.80
N VAL A 61 -3.50 -10.62 6.49
CA VAL A 61 -3.70 -11.64 7.51
C VAL A 61 -3.72 -10.96 8.87
N GLU A 62 -4.85 -11.03 9.56
CA GLU A 62 -4.99 -10.57 10.96
C GLU A 62 -4.49 -11.67 11.91
N ALA A 63 -3.20 -11.68 12.18
CA ALA A 63 -2.59 -12.62 13.11
C ALA A 63 -1.37 -12.02 13.77
N VAL A 64 -1.08 -12.47 14.98
CA VAL A 64 0.22 -12.23 15.61
C VAL A 64 1.28 -12.96 14.79
N SER A 65 2.15 -12.22 14.12
CA SER A 65 3.16 -12.80 13.24
C SER A 65 4.57 -12.72 13.85
N LYS A 66 5.31 -13.80 13.73
CA LYS A 66 6.74 -13.85 14.05
C LYS A 66 7.56 -13.42 12.83
N ASP A 67 8.54 -12.55 13.05
CA ASP A 67 9.43 -12.10 11.97
C ASP A 67 10.45 -13.15 11.60
N ILE A 68 10.55 -13.43 10.31
CA ILE A 68 11.61 -14.27 9.75
C ILE A 68 12.62 -13.38 9.02
N ASN A 69 13.91 -13.61 9.25
CA ASN A 69 14.96 -12.85 8.61
C ASN A 69 15.26 -13.31 7.16
N TYR A 70 14.19 -13.50 6.37
CA TYR A 70 14.26 -13.75 4.93
C TYR A 70 13.57 -12.65 4.15
N HIS A 71 14.00 -12.47 2.91
CA HIS A 71 13.47 -11.47 2.02
C HIS A 71 12.62 -12.10 0.93
N ILE A 72 11.48 -11.47 0.63
CA ILE A 72 10.67 -11.76 -0.55
C ILE A 72 10.95 -10.67 -1.58
N THR A 73 11.37 -11.06 -2.77
CA THR A 73 11.46 -10.15 -3.91
C THR A 73 10.07 -9.83 -4.43
N HIS A 74 9.75 -8.54 -4.55
CA HIS A 74 8.47 -8.06 -5.02
C HIS A 74 8.66 -7.02 -6.10
N TYR A 75 8.27 -7.35 -7.31
CA TYR A 75 8.25 -6.44 -8.45
C TYR A 75 6.99 -5.57 -8.35
N THR A 76 7.07 -4.50 -7.56
CA THR A 76 5.95 -3.60 -7.28
C THR A 76 5.52 -2.87 -8.54
N TYR A 77 6.49 -2.44 -9.32
CA TYR A 77 6.29 -1.74 -10.58
C TYR A 77 7.21 -2.30 -11.65
N GLN A 78 6.68 -2.50 -12.87
CA GLN A 78 7.48 -2.94 -14.02
C GLN A 78 8.35 -1.79 -14.58
N SER A 79 7.84 -0.57 -14.50
CA SER A 79 8.47 0.66 -14.96
C SER A 79 7.92 1.86 -14.18
N TYR A 80 8.47 3.05 -14.42
CA TYR A 80 7.88 4.29 -13.90
C TYR A 80 6.53 4.60 -14.57
N THR A 81 6.30 4.20 -15.80
CA THR A 81 5.00 4.30 -16.46
C THR A 81 3.96 3.45 -15.72
N ASP A 82 4.25 2.16 -15.49
CA ASP A 82 3.38 1.27 -14.69
C ASP A 82 3.13 1.83 -13.28
N TRP A 83 4.12 2.51 -12.68
CA TRP A 83 3.93 3.17 -11.39
C TRP A 83 2.87 4.27 -11.46
N ILE A 84 2.92 5.14 -12.48
CA ILE A 84 1.93 6.20 -12.69
C ILE A 84 0.55 5.62 -12.99
N ASP A 85 0.46 4.57 -13.80
CA ASP A 85 -0.81 3.89 -14.11
C ASP A 85 -1.43 3.31 -12.83
N LYS A 86 -0.63 2.68 -11.98
CA LYS A 86 -1.07 2.20 -10.66
C LYS A 86 -1.52 3.33 -9.74
N ILE A 87 -0.83 4.47 -9.74
CA ILE A 87 -1.28 5.65 -8.99
C ILE A 87 -2.65 6.09 -9.50
N ASN A 88 -2.84 6.15 -10.82
CA ASN A 88 -4.13 6.51 -11.40
C ASN A 88 -5.24 5.54 -10.97
N PHE A 89 -4.97 4.23 -11.04
CA PHE A 89 -5.90 3.19 -10.63
C PHE A 89 -6.24 3.28 -9.12
N TYR A 90 -5.22 3.25 -8.24
CA TYR A 90 -5.44 3.23 -6.79
C TYR A 90 -6.01 4.54 -6.24
N SER A 91 -5.67 5.69 -6.81
CA SER A 91 -6.28 6.96 -6.44
C SER A 91 -7.78 6.99 -6.77
N SER A 92 -8.19 6.38 -7.89
CA SER A 92 -9.61 6.23 -8.26
C SER A 92 -10.34 5.31 -7.29
N GLN A 93 -9.76 4.15 -6.95
CA GLN A 93 -10.36 3.24 -5.97
C GLN A 93 -10.48 3.90 -4.58
N SER A 94 -9.44 4.63 -4.15
CA SER A 94 -9.48 5.36 -2.87
C SER A 94 -10.56 6.44 -2.87
N ALA A 95 -10.71 7.20 -3.96
CA ALA A 95 -11.76 8.21 -4.09
C ALA A 95 -13.17 7.59 -3.98
N LYS A 96 -13.40 6.45 -4.66
CA LYS A 96 -14.67 5.70 -4.57
C LYS A 96 -14.95 5.23 -3.14
N THR A 97 -13.96 4.63 -2.49
CA THR A 97 -14.09 4.17 -1.09
C THR A 97 -14.41 5.34 -0.16
N MET A 98 -13.70 6.45 -0.28
CA MET A 98 -13.94 7.66 0.52
C MET A 98 -15.35 8.23 0.27
N HIS A 99 -15.82 8.21 -0.97
CA HIS A 99 -17.17 8.65 -1.33
C HIS A 99 -18.24 7.76 -0.68
N ILE A 100 -18.08 6.43 -0.73
CA ILE A 100 -18.98 5.46 -0.07
C ILE A 100 -18.98 5.65 1.45
N GLN A 101 -17.84 6.00 2.05
CA GLN A 101 -17.69 6.30 3.48
C GLN A 101 -18.24 7.68 3.87
N GLY A 102 -18.75 8.46 2.93
CA GLY A 102 -19.32 9.79 3.18
C GLY A 102 -18.29 10.87 3.50
N VAL A 103 -17.03 10.68 3.09
CA VAL A 103 -15.99 11.72 3.24
C VAL A 103 -16.34 12.91 2.35
N LYS A 104 -16.65 14.04 2.96
CA LYS A 104 -17.14 15.24 2.27
C LYS A 104 -16.07 15.84 1.33
N ARG A 105 -16.54 16.45 0.23
CA ARG A 105 -15.78 17.31 -0.66
C ARG A 105 -14.98 18.37 0.10
N SER A 106 -13.80 18.72 -0.38
CA SER A 106 -12.98 19.80 0.18
C SER A 106 -11.98 20.32 -0.86
N ASN A 107 -11.88 21.62 -1.01
CA ASN A 107 -10.90 22.26 -1.90
C ASN A 107 -9.51 22.39 -1.24
N ILE A 108 -9.43 22.29 0.07
CA ILE A 108 -8.18 22.47 0.83
C ILE A 108 -7.46 21.14 1.03
N ARG A 109 -8.19 20.06 1.29
CA ARG A 109 -7.60 18.73 1.57
C ARG A 109 -6.68 18.20 0.46
N PRO A 110 -6.99 18.35 -0.84
CA PRO A 110 -6.06 17.91 -1.89
C PRO A 110 -4.67 18.52 -1.71
N ILE A 111 -4.59 19.81 -1.38
CA ILE A 111 -3.32 20.54 -1.24
C ILE A 111 -2.64 20.16 0.09
N THR A 112 -3.32 20.34 1.21
CA THR A 112 -2.71 20.17 2.54
C THR A 112 -2.27 18.73 2.80
N HIS A 113 -3.11 17.76 2.46
CA HIS A 113 -2.77 16.34 2.68
C HIS A 113 -1.70 15.84 1.73
N SER A 114 -1.65 16.34 0.50
CA SER A 114 -0.60 15.96 -0.46
C SER A 114 0.75 16.54 -0.07
N LEU A 115 0.80 17.81 0.32
CA LEU A 115 2.02 18.46 0.84
C LEU A 115 2.50 17.75 2.11
N PHE A 116 1.60 17.46 3.05
CA PHE A 116 1.95 16.71 4.25
C PHE A 116 2.52 15.32 3.91
N ALA A 117 1.91 14.62 2.96
CA ALA A 117 2.40 13.30 2.52
C ALA A 117 3.80 13.38 1.91
N PHE A 118 4.08 14.43 1.12
CA PHE A 118 5.40 14.70 0.56
C PHE A 118 6.45 14.92 1.66
N PHE A 119 6.21 15.88 2.55
CA PHE A 119 7.15 16.20 3.62
C PHE A 119 7.36 15.03 4.58
N LYS A 120 6.29 14.30 4.90
CA LYS A 120 6.38 13.08 5.71
C LYS A 120 7.31 12.05 5.07
N LYS A 121 7.20 11.80 3.75
CA LYS A 121 8.07 10.85 3.05
C LYS A 121 9.50 11.34 2.93
N LEU A 122 9.66 12.62 2.64
CA LEU A 122 10.98 13.21 2.41
C LEU A 122 11.78 13.33 3.72
N PHE A 123 11.16 13.88 4.77
CA PHE A 123 11.85 14.19 6.03
C PHE A 123 11.63 13.11 7.09
N ILE A 124 10.39 12.80 7.46
CA ILE A 124 10.10 11.88 8.57
C ILE A 124 10.52 10.44 8.22
N LYS A 125 10.38 10.06 6.96
CA LYS A 125 10.79 8.72 6.47
C LYS A 125 12.18 8.70 5.84
N GLY A 126 12.97 9.76 6.02
CA GLY A 126 14.36 9.82 5.61
C GLY A 126 14.59 9.78 4.10
N GLY A 127 13.58 10.12 3.29
CA GLY A 127 13.72 10.12 1.83
C GLY A 127 14.81 11.07 1.34
N ILE A 128 15.03 12.20 2.03
CA ILE A 128 16.06 13.18 1.69
C ILE A 128 17.48 12.59 1.66
N PHE A 129 17.77 11.59 2.52
CA PHE A 129 19.08 10.93 2.56
C PHE A 129 19.24 9.85 1.49
N GLN A 130 18.25 9.64 0.65
CA GLN A 130 18.21 8.58 -0.35
C GLN A 130 18.19 9.12 -1.79
N GLY A 131 18.56 10.39 -1.93
CA GLY A 131 18.73 11.07 -3.20
C GLY A 131 17.45 11.05 -4.07
N VAL A 132 17.64 10.83 -5.37
CA VAL A 132 16.56 10.84 -6.37
C VAL A 132 15.47 9.82 -6.05
N ASP A 133 15.81 8.66 -5.51
CA ASP A 133 14.80 7.63 -5.18
C ASP A 133 13.87 8.07 -4.06
N GLY A 134 14.42 8.68 -3.01
CA GLY A 134 13.63 9.21 -1.92
C GLY A 134 12.72 10.34 -2.36
N PHE A 135 13.23 11.23 -3.21
CA PHE A 135 12.45 12.30 -3.82
C PHE A 135 11.33 11.75 -4.71
N THR A 136 11.64 10.75 -5.56
CA THR A 136 10.65 10.09 -6.43
C THR A 136 9.52 9.46 -5.61
N VAL A 137 9.85 8.74 -4.53
CA VAL A 137 8.83 8.15 -3.64
C VAL A 137 8.00 9.24 -2.96
N ALA A 138 8.60 10.34 -2.53
CA ALA A 138 7.88 11.45 -1.92
C ALA A 138 6.92 12.11 -2.92
N LEU A 139 7.41 12.40 -4.13
CA LEU A 139 6.64 13.03 -5.20
C LEU A 139 5.47 12.15 -5.68
N THR A 140 5.72 10.87 -5.91
CA THR A 140 4.66 9.93 -6.33
C THR A 140 3.61 9.72 -5.22
N THR A 141 4.02 9.75 -3.94
CA THR A 141 3.09 9.70 -2.80
C THR A 141 2.23 10.96 -2.72
N MET A 142 2.85 12.14 -2.94
CA MET A 142 2.15 13.41 -3.02
C MET A 142 1.10 13.37 -4.14
N PHE A 143 1.51 12.99 -5.34
CA PHE A 143 0.64 12.91 -6.51
C PHE A 143 -0.54 11.96 -6.29
N ASN A 144 -0.29 10.75 -5.77
CA ASN A 144 -1.36 9.81 -5.43
C ASN A 144 -2.34 10.40 -4.41
N THR A 145 -1.83 11.09 -3.39
CA THR A 145 -2.66 11.72 -2.36
C THR A 145 -3.48 12.88 -2.93
N TYR A 146 -2.89 13.70 -3.78
CA TYR A 146 -3.59 14.77 -4.47
C TYR A 146 -4.72 14.23 -5.35
N MET A 147 -4.39 13.28 -6.22
CA MET A 147 -5.34 12.70 -7.18
C MET A 147 -6.54 12.04 -6.51
N LYS A 148 -6.37 11.33 -5.39
CA LYS A 148 -7.52 10.71 -4.71
C LYS A 148 -8.55 11.74 -4.21
N TYR A 149 -8.10 12.92 -3.73
CA TYR A 149 -9.01 13.97 -3.27
C TYR A 149 -9.64 14.75 -4.43
N ILE A 150 -8.89 15.00 -5.52
CA ILE A 150 -9.45 15.62 -6.72
C ILE A 150 -10.52 14.71 -7.34
N LYS A 151 -10.25 13.42 -7.48
CA LYS A 151 -11.22 12.45 -7.97
C LYS A 151 -12.43 12.29 -7.03
N LEU A 152 -12.22 12.42 -5.71
CA LEU A 152 -13.33 12.47 -4.77
C LEU A 152 -14.22 13.70 -5.03
N ASN A 153 -13.61 14.88 -5.22
CA ASN A 153 -14.36 16.09 -5.53
C ASN A 153 -15.14 15.94 -6.85
N GLU A 154 -14.52 15.36 -7.88
CA GLU A 154 -15.15 15.06 -9.18
C GLU A 154 -16.40 14.17 -9.02
N LEU A 155 -16.36 13.14 -8.16
CA LEU A 155 -17.52 12.29 -7.89
C LEU A 155 -18.70 13.08 -7.30
N TYR A 156 -18.42 14.06 -6.44
CA TYR A 156 -19.45 14.96 -5.91
C TYR A 156 -19.97 15.96 -6.96
N ASP A 157 -19.09 16.53 -7.76
CA ASP A 157 -19.45 17.51 -8.80
C ASP A 157 -20.33 16.85 -9.88
N ASN A 158 -20.05 15.61 -10.24
CA ASN A 158 -20.84 14.82 -11.17
C ASN A 158 -22.10 14.20 -10.54
N LYS A 159 -22.41 14.48 -9.26
CA LYS A 159 -23.56 13.96 -8.52
C LYS A 159 -23.69 12.42 -8.60
N ILE A 160 -22.57 11.72 -8.62
CA ILE A 160 -22.54 10.27 -8.69
C ILE A 160 -23.02 9.68 -7.37
N ASP A 161 -24.12 8.90 -7.41
CA ASP A 161 -24.60 8.17 -6.23
C ASP A 161 -23.66 6.99 -5.94
N PRO A 162 -22.93 7.00 -4.79
CA PRO A 162 -21.95 5.97 -4.48
C PRO A 162 -22.58 4.57 -4.32
N LYS A 163 -23.85 4.48 -3.94
CA LYS A 163 -24.54 3.21 -3.75
C LYS A 163 -24.97 2.56 -5.05
N LYS A 164 -25.31 3.36 -6.05
CA LYS A 164 -25.74 2.89 -7.37
C LYS A 164 -24.58 2.54 -8.29
N HIS A 165 -23.52 3.37 -8.27
CA HIS A 165 -22.39 3.23 -9.20
C HIS A 165 -21.29 2.30 -8.71
N PHE A 166 -21.20 2.07 -7.39
CA PHE A 166 -20.17 1.23 -6.78
C PHE A 166 -20.78 0.24 -5.80
N PRO A 167 -21.50 -0.79 -6.29
CA PRO A 167 -22.05 -1.81 -5.41
C PRO A 167 -20.90 -2.46 -4.62
N LYS A 168 -21.12 -2.72 -3.34
CA LYS A 168 -20.13 -3.43 -2.51
C LYS A 168 -19.85 -4.77 -3.21
N SER A 169 -18.57 -5.04 -3.50
CA SER A 169 -18.14 -6.38 -3.88
C SER A 169 -18.57 -7.36 -2.77
N LYS A 170 -19.34 -8.37 -3.16
CA LYS A 170 -19.75 -9.46 -2.26
C LYS A 170 -18.54 -10.24 -1.78
#